data_ae91b1b8bfeba2942e553be737a01baa
#
_entry.id   ae91b1b8bfeba2942e553be737a01baa
#
_cell.length_a   1.000
_cell.length_b   1.000
_cell.length_c   1.000
_cell.angle_alpha   90.00
_cell.angle_beta   90.00
_cell.angle_gamma   90.00
#
_symmetry.space_group_name_H-M   'P 1'
#
loop_
_entity.id
_entity.type
_entity.pdbx_description
1 polymer ?
#
loop_
_entity_poly.entity_id
_entity_poly.type
_entity_poly.pdbx_seq_one_letter_code
_entity_poly.pdbx_strand_id
1 'polypeptide(L)'
;MAVNGVPLGTQDNLFCITGGEGTGKSNYVGAILAGALGNKRLPIEKTLGLEITANPKDLAVLHYDTEQSEAQLHKNLGKTLRRASLTAVPKFYHSLYLASLSRKDRLKLIRESMDLFHHKHGGIHLVVIDGIADLIRSANDETESIAIVDELYRLAGIYNTCIICVLHFVPNGIKLRGHIGSELQRKAAGILSIEKDDNPEYSVVKALKVRDGSPLDVPMMLFGWDKEEDMHVYRGEKSKEDKEKRKTDELIGVVKEAFRNSFKLTYQELCEVLMREMEIK
;
A
#
# COMPACT_ATOMS: atom_id res chain seq x y z
N MET A 1 -0.38 11.28 -0.14
CA MET A 1 0.88 10.67 -0.60
C MET A 1 1.00 10.85 -2.09
N ALA A 2 2.22 11.08 -2.60
CA ALA A 2 2.49 11.23 -4.03
C ALA A 2 3.90 10.71 -4.37
N VAL A 3 4.19 10.57 -5.66
CA VAL A 3 5.53 10.37 -6.21
C VAL A 3 5.69 11.30 -7.40
N ASN A 4 6.72 12.14 -7.40
CA ASN A 4 6.98 13.14 -8.43
C ASN A 4 5.72 13.99 -8.77
N GLY A 5 4.94 14.36 -7.73
CA GLY A 5 3.71 15.11 -7.86
C GLY A 5 2.48 14.30 -8.31
N VAL A 6 2.63 13.02 -8.67
CA VAL A 6 1.50 12.16 -9.04
C VAL A 6 0.81 11.67 -7.76
N PRO A 7 -0.49 12.00 -7.51
CA PRO A 7 -1.21 11.59 -6.33
C PRO A 7 -1.45 10.08 -6.32
N LEU A 8 -1.10 9.40 -5.22
CA LEU A 8 -1.30 7.96 -5.03
C LEU A 8 -2.36 7.67 -3.98
N GLY A 9 -2.25 8.33 -2.83
CA GLY A 9 -3.17 8.17 -1.70
C GLY A 9 -3.63 9.53 -1.20
N THR A 10 -4.93 9.79 -1.28
CA THR A 10 -5.58 11.03 -0.88
C THR A 10 -6.48 10.80 0.34
N GLN A 11 -6.91 11.87 0.99
CA GLN A 11 -7.98 11.80 1.99
C GLN A 11 -9.25 11.24 1.37
N ASP A 12 -10.13 10.69 2.21
CA ASP A 12 -11.40 10.09 1.78
C ASP A 12 -11.22 8.92 0.80
N ASN A 13 -10.10 8.21 0.86
CA ASN A 13 -9.82 7.13 -0.07
C ASN A 13 -9.06 5.96 0.58
N LEU A 14 -9.16 4.80 -0.09
CA LEU A 14 -8.31 3.66 0.17
C LEU A 14 -7.05 3.75 -0.71
N PHE A 15 -5.96 3.26 -0.16
CA PHE A 15 -4.71 3.02 -0.87
C PHE A 15 -4.25 1.59 -0.57
N CYS A 16 -3.68 0.90 -1.55
CA CYS A 16 -3.24 -0.49 -1.34
C CYS A 16 -1.73 -0.64 -1.55
N ILE A 17 -1.10 -1.36 -0.65
CA ILE A 17 0.27 -1.86 -0.80
C ILE A 17 0.21 -3.38 -0.90
N THR A 18 0.81 -3.92 -1.94
CA THR A 18 0.86 -5.37 -2.14
C THR A 18 2.28 -5.84 -2.41
N GLY A 19 2.52 -7.14 -2.28
CA GLY A 19 3.82 -7.75 -2.56
C GLY A 19 3.94 -9.14 -1.94
N GLY A 20 4.90 -9.91 -2.42
CA GLY A 20 5.22 -11.25 -1.88
C GLY A 20 5.79 -11.20 -0.47
N GLU A 21 5.99 -12.37 0.12
CA GLU A 21 6.71 -12.50 1.38
C GLU A 21 8.17 -12.05 1.23
N GLY A 22 8.72 -11.42 2.26
CA GLY A 22 10.12 -10.99 2.27
C GLY A 22 10.48 -9.86 1.30
N THR A 23 9.52 -9.24 0.61
CA THR A 23 9.79 -8.13 -0.33
C THR A 23 10.01 -6.77 0.34
N GLY A 24 9.82 -6.66 1.65
CA GLY A 24 10.08 -5.42 2.39
C GLY A 24 8.83 -4.56 2.64
N LYS A 25 7.59 -5.09 2.48
CA LYS A 25 6.34 -4.35 2.74
C LYS A 25 6.33 -3.63 4.09
N SER A 26 6.63 -4.34 5.19
CA SER A 26 6.61 -3.75 6.54
C SER A 26 7.65 -2.62 6.70
N ASN A 27 8.80 -2.68 6.01
CA ASN A 27 9.77 -1.58 6.00
C ASN A 27 9.22 -0.37 5.22
N TYR A 28 8.50 -0.62 4.13
CA TYR A 28 7.86 0.42 3.32
C TYR A 28 6.71 1.09 4.09
N VAL A 29 5.89 0.30 4.77
CA VAL A 29 4.86 0.79 5.73
C VAL A 29 5.50 1.64 6.82
N GLY A 30 6.60 1.17 7.42
CA GLY A 30 7.35 1.95 8.42
C GLY A 30 7.88 3.28 7.89
N ALA A 31 8.27 3.35 6.61
CA ALA A 31 8.68 4.60 5.96
C ALA A 31 7.52 5.57 5.76
N ILE A 32 6.36 5.07 5.39
CA ILE A 32 5.13 5.88 5.28
C ILE A 32 4.71 6.42 6.65
N LEU A 33 4.66 5.55 7.66
CA LEU A 33 4.36 5.95 9.03
C LEU A 33 5.34 7.01 9.52
N ALA A 34 6.65 6.83 9.30
CA ALA A 34 7.66 7.82 9.68
C ALA A 34 7.38 9.20 9.05
N GLY A 35 7.00 9.22 7.76
CA GLY A 35 6.62 10.47 7.07
C GLY A 35 5.38 11.13 7.66
N ALA A 36 4.40 10.33 8.11
CA ALA A 36 3.16 10.82 8.72
C ALA A 36 3.34 11.30 10.17
N LEU A 37 4.42 10.92 10.85
CA LEU A 37 4.71 11.36 12.23
C LEU A 37 5.38 12.74 12.29
N GLY A 38 5.91 13.25 11.19
CA GLY A 38 6.62 14.51 11.14
C GLY A 38 5.68 15.73 11.06
N ASN A 39 6.00 16.80 11.79
CA ASN A 39 5.35 18.11 11.64
C ASN A 39 5.80 18.84 10.36
N LYS A 40 6.89 18.38 9.75
CA LYS A 40 7.41 18.80 8.44
C LYS A 40 7.56 17.59 7.55
N ARG A 41 7.51 17.82 6.24
CA ARG A 41 7.73 16.77 5.25
C ARG A 41 9.14 16.21 5.38
N LEU A 42 9.26 14.90 5.49
CA LEU A 42 10.55 14.22 5.43
C LEU A 42 11.09 14.19 3.98
N PRO A 43 12.43 14.16 3.81
CA PRO A 43 13.04 13.88 2.53
C PRO A 43 12.60 12.53 1.96
N ILE A 44 12.53 12.41 0.63
CA ILE A 44 12.09 11.17 -0.05
C ILE A 44 13.02 9.98 0.24
N GLU A 45 14.27 10.23 0.57
CA GLU A 45 15.24 9.22 1.00
C GLU A 45 14.78 8.52 2.31
N LYS A 46 14.18 9.27 3.21
CA LYS A 46 13.62 8.76 4.47
C LYS A 46 12.28 8.06 4.27
N THR A 47 11.54 8.37 3.22
CA THR A 47 10.22 7.80 2.90
C THR A 47 10.24 6.82 1.72
N LEU A 48 11.43 6.34 1.35
CA LEU A 48 11.67 5.34 0.30
C LEU A 48 11.08 5.74 -1.06
N GLY A 49 11.23 7.02 -1.42
CA GLY A 49 10.78 7.59 -2.68
C GLY A 49 9.38 8.23 -2.64
N LEU A 50 8.64 8.12 -1.52
CA LEU A 50 7.32 8.72 -1.38
C LEU A 50 7.37 10.15 -0.86
N GLU A 51 6.48 10.96 -1.38
CA GLU A 51 6.13 12.27 -0.85
C GLU A 51 4.97 12.13 0.14
N ILE A 52 5.28 12.11 1.45
CA ILE A 52 4.26 11.98 2.50
C ILE A 52 3.90 13.37 3.02
N THR A 53 2.61 13.64 3.10
CA THR A 53 2.10 14.89 3.69
C THR A 53 2.44 14.94 5.18
N ALA A 54 3.00 16.05 5.63
CA ALA A 54 3.31 16.28 7.04
C ALA A 54 2.03 16.37 7.89
N ASN A 55 2.18 16.14 9.19
CA ASN A 55 1.11 16.19 10.20
C ASN A 55 1.32 17.35 11.22
N PRO A 56 1.24 18.61 10.80
CA PRO A 56 1.54 19.75 11.67
C PRO A 56 0.49 20.00 12.75
N LYS A 57 -0.65 19.30 12.68
CA LYS A 57 -1.76 19.44 13.64
C LYS A 57 -1.80 18.33 14.68
N ASP A 58 -0.84 17.40 14.66
CA ASP A 58 -0.79 16.23 15.54
C ASP A 58 -2.07 15.38 15.50
N LEU A 59 -2.71 15.31 14.32
CA LEU A 59 -3.87 14.43 14.09
C LEU A 59 -3.47 12.97 14.30
N ALA A 60 -4.41 12.11 14.66
CA ALA A 60 -4.11 10.70 14.91
C ALA A 60 -3.46 10.00 13.72
N VAL A 61 -2.40 9.25 13.96
CA VAL A 61 -1.82 8.27 13.04
C VAL A 61 -2.05 6.89 13.64
N LEU A 62 -2.81 6.05 12.91
CA LEU A 62 -3.24 4.75 13.42
C LEU A 62 -2.60 3.64 12.61
N HIS A 63 -2.02 2.67 13.29
CA HIS A 63 -1.43 1.48 12.69
C HIS A 63 -2.01 0.24 13.36
N TYR A 64 -2.60 -0.64 12.58
CA TYR A 64 -3.19 -1.91 13.00
C TYR A 64 -2.40 -3.05 12.37
N ASP A 65 -1.76 -3.87 13.20
CA ASP A 65 -0.98 -5.02 12.76
C ASP A 65 -1.71 -6.32 13.14
N THR A 66 -2.03 -7.12 12.12
CA THR A 66 -2.77 -8.38 12.28
C THR A 66 -1.91 -9.61 12.02
N GLU A 67 -0.68 -9.45 11.51
CA GLU A 67 0.14 -10.56 11.00
C GLU A 67 1.38 -10.84 11.84
N GLN A 68 2.02 -9.80 12.38
CA GLN A 68 3.32 -9.93 13.02
C GLN A 68 3.19 -10.33 14.51
N SER A 69 4.29 -10.84 15.07
CA SER A 69 4.38 -10.99 16.53
C SER A 69 4.53 -9.62 17.20
N GLU A 70 4.11 -9.52 18.46
CA GLU A 70 4.24 -8.30 19.25
C GLU A 70 5.70 -7.80 19.32
N ALA A 71 6.66 -8.72 19.47
CA ALA A 71 8.09 -8.39 19.48
C ALA A 71 8.55 -7.81 18.13
N GLN A 72 8.04 -8.32 17.01
CA GLN A 72 8.37 -7.80 15.68
C GLN A 72 7.73 -6.44 15.44
N LEU A 73 6.49 -6.24 15.86
CA LEU A 73 5.81 -4.95 15.82
C LEU A 73 6.60 -3.90 16.62
N HIS A 74 7.04 -4.23 17.83
CA HIS A 74 7.83 -3.34 18.67
C HIS A 74 9.17 -2.97 18.02
N LYS A 75 9.85 -3.95 17.40
CA LYS A 75 11.10 -3.71 16.65
C LYS A 75 10.85 -2.77 15.44
N ASN A 76 9.77 -2.97 14.71
CA ASN A 76 9.40 -2.13 13.56
C ASN A 76 9.00 -0.72 14.00
N LEU A 77 8.31 -0.57 15.13
CA LEU A 77 8.05 0.72 15.76
C LEU A 77 9.35 1.50 16.04
N GLY A 78 10.34 0.85 16.67
CA GLY A 78 11.65 1.47 16.90
C GLY A 78 12.34 1.95 15.63
N LYS A 79 12.27 1.18 14.53
CA LYS A 79 12.79 1.59 13.22
C LYS A 79 12.02 2.78 12.64
N THR A 80 10.69 2.79 12.78
CA THR A 80 9.82 3.89 12.32
C THR A 80 10.18 5.19 13.04
N LEU A 81 10.32 5.17 14.35
CA LEU A 81 10.70 6.33 15.15
C LEU A 81 12.10 6.85 14.77
N ARG A 82 13.09 5.95 14.65
CA ARG A 82 14.45 6.32 14.22
C ARG A 82 14.44 6.97 12.83
N ARG A 83 13.67 6.43 11.87
CA ARG A 83 13.50 7.00 10.54
C ARG A 83 12.88 8.40 10.57
N ALA A 84 11.93 8.63 11.45
CA ALA A 84 11.32 9.92 11.71
C ALA A 84 12.20 10.88 12.54
N SER A 85 13.38 10.43 12.98
CA SER A 85 14.28 11.15 13.89
C SER A 85 13.61 11.49 15.24
N LEU A 86 12.76 10.59 15.73
CA LEU A 86 12.04 10.70 16.99
C LEU A 86 12.66 9.79 18.05
N THR A 87 12.79 10.29 19.29
CA THR A 87 13.32 9.55 20.44
C THR A 87 12.22 8.92 21.29
N ALA A 88 10.97 9.34 21.11
CA ALA A 88 9.81 8.82 21.82
C ALA A 88 8.60 8.72 20.89
N VAL A 89 7.66 7.86 21.27
CA VAL A 89 6.38 7.70 20.53
C VAL A 89 5.53 8.96 20.73
N PRO A 90 5.13 9.67 19.65
CA PRO A 90 4.23 10.80 19.74
C PRO A 90 2.88 10.41 20.34
N LYS A 91 2.26 11.29 21.11
CA LYS A 91 0.95 11.03 21.76
C LYS A 91 -0.18 10.74 20.77
N PHE A 92 -0.06 11.21 19.53
CA PHE A 92 -1.04 11.02 18.46
C PHE A 92 -0.76 9.78 17.60
N TYR A 93 0.33 9.03 17.84
CA TYR A 93 0.63 7.79 17.15
C TYR A 93 0.20 6.58 17.96
N HIS A 94 -0.66 5.76 17.38
CA HIS A 94 -1.22 4.57 18.01
C HIS A 94 -0.95 3.35 17.11
N SER A 95 -0.02 2.50 17.52
CA SER A 95 0.29 1.23 16.86
C SER A 95 -0.30 0.10 17.72
N LEU A 96 -1.25 -0.63 17.15
CA LEU A 96 -2.09 -1.60 17.87
C LEU A 96 -1.83 -3.00 17.34
N TYR A 97 -1.49 -3.92 18.25
CA TYR A 97 -1.31 -5.33 17.97
C TYR A 97 -2.64 -6.06 18.00
N LEU A 98 -3.07 -6.59 16.86
CA LEU A 98 -4.38 -7.23 16.70
C LEU A 98 -4.32 -8.73 16.43
N ALA A 99 -3.13 -9.32 16.23
CA ALA A 99 -3.00 -10.72 15.82
C ALA A 99 -3.63 -11.70 16.84
N SER A 100 -3.64 -11.36 18.13
CA SER A 100 -4.25 -12.17 19.21
C SER A 100 -5.78 -12.10 19.26
N LEU A 101 -6.42 -11.14 18.56
CA LEU A 101 -7.86 -10.95 18.59
C LEU A 101 -8.60 -11.80 17.56
N SER A 102 -9.87 -12.12 17.82
CA SER A 102 -10.74 -12.68 16.81
C SER A 102 -11.01 -11.69 15.68
N ARG A 103 -11.37 -12.17 14.48
CA ARG A 103 -11.67 -11.30 13.32
C ARG A 103 -12.75 -10.26 13.62
N LYS A 104 -13.80 -10.66 14.32
CA LYS A 104 -14.89 -9.75 14.71
C LYS A 104 -14.40 -8.67 15.66
N ASP A 105 -13.55 -9.04 16.61
CA ASP A 105 -12.99 -8.11 17.59
C ASP A 105 -11.97 -7.16 16.94
N ARG A 106 -11.19 -7.64 15.96
CA ARG A 106 -10.29 -6.78 15.17
C ARG A 106 -11.05 -5.64 14.49
N LEU A 107 -12.11 -5.97 13.72
CA LEU A 107 -12.89 -4.96 13.01
C LEU A 107 -13.63 -4.02 13.97
N LYS A 108 -14.19 -4.56 15.07
CA LYS A 108 -14.81 -3.76 16.12
C LYS A 108 -13.82 -2.77 16.72
N LEU A 109 -12.63 -3.25 17.11
CA LEU A 109 -11.58 -2.40 17.70
C LEU A 109 -11.10 -1.33 16.72
N ILE A 110 -10.94 -1.65 15.42
CA ILE A 110 -10.60 -0.64 14.40
C ILE A 110 -11.64 0.49 14.38
N ARG A 111 -12.93 0.16 14.34
CA ARG A 111 -14.02 1.16 14.34
C ARG A 111 -14.01 2.02 15.59
N GLU A 112 -14.00 1.39 16.75
CA GLU A 112 -14.07 2.05 18.05
C GLU A 112 -12.83 2.94 18.31
N SER A 113 -11.64 2.44 17.95
CA SER A 113 -10.41 3.22 18.12
C SER A 113 -10.29 4.37 17.11
N MET A 114 -10.77 4.20 15.87
CA MET A 114 -10.84 5.32 14.91
C MET A 114 -11.73 6.44 15.45
N ASP A 115 -12.91 6.11 15.98
CA ASP A 115 -13.81 7.07 16.59
C ASP A 115 -13.17 7.76 17.80
N LEU A 116 -12.65 6.97 18.74
CA LEU A 116 -11.97 7.47 19.94
C LEU A 116 -10.84 8.45 19.60
N PHE A 117 -9.93 8.04 18.70
CA PHE A 117 -8.76 8.84 18.39
C PHE A 117 -9.05 10.02 17.47
N HIS A 118 -10.09 9.93 16.63
CA HIS A 118 -10.61 11.09 15.90
C HIS A 118 -11.01 12.20 16.87
N HIS A 119 -11.83 11.88 17.86
CA HIS A 119 -12.28 12.87 18.86
C HIS A 119 -11.13 13.36 19.76
N LYS A 120 -10.26 12.46 20.17
CA LYS A 120 -9.13 12.78 21.06
C LYS A 120 -8.10 13.72 20.41
N HIS A 121 -7.84 13.58 19.12
CA HIS A 121 -6.79 14.32 18.40
C HIS A 121 -7.36 15.34 17.39
N GLY A 122 -8.68 15.51 17.33
CA GLY A 122 -9.33 16.44 16.41
C GLY A 122 -9.31 16.01 14.95
N GLY A 123 -9.06 14.73 14.67
CA GLY A 123 -9.05 14.12 13.35
C GLY A 123 -8.04 12.99 13.21
N ILE A 124 -8.06 12.33 12.05
CA ILE A 124 -7.14 11.25 11.70
C ILE A 124 -6.34 11.66 10.47
N HIS A 125 -5.02 11.66 10.59
CA HIS A 125 -4.11 11.98 9.49
C HIS A 125 -3.91 10.81 8.54
N LEU A 126 -3.72 9.61 9.10
CA LEU A 126 -3.43 8.39 8.35
C LEU A 126 -3.87 7.16 9.13
N VAL A 127 -4.38 6.17 8.40
CA VAL A 127 -4.63 4.82 8.93
C VAL A 127 -3.86 3.81 8.10
N VAL A 128 -3.21 2.84 8.75
CA VAL A 128 -2.59 1.69 8.11
C VAL A 128 -3.15 0.42 8.71
N ILE A 129 -3.60 -0.51 7.88
CA ILE A 129 -4.02 -1.86 8.25
C ILE A 129 -3.04 -2.83 7.58
N ASP A 130 -2.10 -3.34 8.37
CA ASP A 130 -1.09 -4.32 7.92
C ASP A 130 -1.68 -5.72 8.10
N GLY A 131 -2.15 -6.30 6.96
CA GLY A 131 -2.84 -7.59 6.91
C GLY A 131 -4.37 -7.50 6.79
N ILE A 132 -4.89 -6.73 5.80
CA ILE A 132 -6.36 -6.60 5.61
C ILE A 132 -7.07 -7.95 5.42
N ALA A 133 -6.40 -8.96 4.81
CA ALA A 133 -6.98 -10.29 4.60
C ALA A 133 -7.37 -11.00 5.91
N ASP A 134 -6.74 -10.64 7.01
CA ASP A 134 -7.01 -11.23 8.33
C ASP A 134 -8.27 -10.69 9.02
N LEU A 135 -8.93 -9.72 8.40
CA LEU A 135 -10.23 -9.21 8.85
C LEU A 135 -11.41 -10.05 8.34
N ILE A 136 -11.17 -10.95 7.38
CA ILE A 136 -12.18 -11.84 6.77
C ILE A 136 -11.77 -13.30 6.88
N ARG A 137 -12.71 -14.25 6.69
CA ARG A 137 -12.43 -15.70 6.77
C ARG A 137 -11.52 -16.17 5.65
N SER A 138 -11.75 -15.66 4.45
CA SER A 138 -11.02 -16.05 3.26
C SER A 138 -10.94 -14.88 2.29
N ALA A 139 -9.76 -14.65 1.75
CA ALA A 139 -9.56 -13.68 0.66
C ALA A 139 -10.41 -14.00 -0.60
N ASN A 140 -10.92 -15.25 -0.71
CA ASN A 140 -11.76 -15.70 -1.81
C ASN A 140 -13.27 -15.67 -1.46
N ASP A 141 -13.65 -15.22 -0.27
CA ASP A 141 -15.06 -15.00 0.08
C ASP A 141 -15.49 -13.65 -0.51
N GLU A 142 -16.30 -13.68 -1.56
CA GLU A 142 -16.74 -12.48 -2.29
C GLU A 142 -17.56 -11.56 -1.39
N THR A 143 -18.52 -12.13 -0.64
CA THR A 143 -19.42 -11.35 0.21
C THR A 143 -18.67 -10.62 1.33
N GLU A 144 -17.78 -11.33 2.04
CA GLU A 144 -16.98 -10.73 3.09
C GLU A 144 -15.97 -9.73 2.52
N SER A 145 -15.41 -9.99 1.32
CA SER A 145 -14.47 -9.09 0.64
C SER A 145 -15.12 -7.77 0.27
N ILE A 146 -16.33 -7.80 -0.33
CA ILE A 146 -17.09 -6.60 -0.65
C ILE A 146 -17.42 -5.83 0.64
N ALA A 147 -17.95 -6.52 1.65
CA ALA A 147 -18.38 -5.90 2.89
C ALA A 147 -17.22 -5.19 3.63
N ILE A 148 -16.05 -5.81 3.71
CA ILE A 148 -14.90 -5.20 4.41
C ILE A 148 -14.33 -4.00 3.64
N VAL A 149 -14.19 -4.11 2.31
CA VAL A 149 -13.65 -3.01 1.51
C VAL A 149 -14.62 -1.82 1.50
N ASP A 150 -15.93 -2.06 1.38
CA ASP A 150 -16.95 -1.02 1.46
C ASP A 150 -16.97 -0.35 2.84
N GLU A 151 -16.81 -1.12 3.92
CA GLU A 151 -16.74 -0.57 5.27
C GLU A 151 -15.50 0.31 5.47
N LEU A 152 -14.32 -0.13 5.03
CA LEU A 152 -13.10 0.67 5.13
C LEU A 152 -13.19 1.93 4.26
N TYR A 153 -13.80 1.83 3.07
CA TYR A 153 -14.05 3.01 2.23
C TYR A 153 -14.99 4.01 2.89
N ARG A 154 -16.05 3.51 3.54
CA ARG A 154 -16.98 4.33 4.34
C ARG A 154 -16.27 5.03 5.51
N LEU A 155 -15.41 4.30 6.23
CA LEU A 155 -14.62 4.88 7.34
C LEU A 155 -13.63 5.94 6.85
N ALA A 156 -13.00 5.72 5.69
CA ALA A 156 -12.13 6.72 5.08
C ALA A 156 -12.87 8.04 4.82
N GLY A 157 -14.12 7.95 4.31
CA GLY A 157 -14.99 9.10 4.09
C GLY A 157 -15.44 9.78 5.38
N ILE A 158 -15.94 9.02 6.36
CA ILE A 158 -16.42 9.58 7.65
C ILE A 158 -15.31 10.38 8.34
N TYR A 159 -14.10 9.84 8.39
CA TYR A 159 -12.98 10.46 9.10
C TYR A 159 -12.09 11.33 8.19
N ASN A 160 -12.46 11.48 6.92
CA ASN A 160 -11.70 12.25 5.91
C ASN A 160 -10.20 11.92 5.95
N THR A 161 -9.89 10.63 5.91
CA THR A 161 -8.52 10.11 6.03
C THR A 161 -8.17 9.15 4.91
N CYS A 162 -6.88 8.93 4.66
CA CYS A 162 -6.41 7.84 3.81
C CYS A 162 -6.29 6.56 4.64
N ILE A 163 -6.91 5.48 4.21
CA ILE A 163 -6.69 4.15 4.79
C ILE A 163 -5.81 3.32 3.86
N ILE A 164 -4.64 2.96 4.33
CA ILE A 164 -3.70 2.08 3.63
C ILE A 164 -4.01 0.64 4.00
N CYS A 165 -4.33 -0.16 3.00
CA CYS A 165 -4.57 -1.59 3.12
C CYS A 165 -3.34 -2.36 2.62
N VAL A 166 -2.70 -3.15 3.48
CA VAL A 166 -1.60 -4.02 3.07
C VAL A 166 -2.16 -5.42 2.78
N LEU A 167 -1.85 -5.93 1.59
CA LEU A 167 -2.32 -7.24 1.12
C LEU A 167 -1.16 -8.03 0.53
N HIS A 168 -1.08 -9.33 0.83
CA HIS A 168 -0.12 -10.23 0.19
C HIS A 168 -0.49 -10.49 -1.27
N PHE A 169 0.53 -10.61 -2.12
CA PHE A 169 0.38 -10.93 -3.54
C PHE A 169 0.09 -12.44 -3.73
N VAL A 170 -0.61 -12.79 -4.81
CA VAL A 170 -0.66 -14.19 -5.25
C VAL A 170 0.63 -14.49 -6.02
N PRO A 171 1.38 -15.53 -5.67
CA PRO A 171 2.49 -15.96 -6.51
C PRO A 171 2.02 -16.20 -7.95
N ASN A 172 2.71 -15.62 -8.92
CA ASN A 172 2.51 -15.81 -10.35
C ASN A 172 1.33 -15.05 -11.03
N GLY A 173 0.83 -13.93 -10.48
CA GLY A 173 -0.23 -13.17 -11.14
C GLY A 173 -0.07 -11.65 -11.07
N ILE A 174 -0.57 -10.94 -12.08
CA ILE A 174 -0.70 -9.48 -12.10
C ILE A 174 -1.85 -9.03 -11.17
N LYS A 175 -2.76 -9.96 -10.80
CA LYS A 175 -3.94 -9.69 -9.98
C LYS A 175 -3.64 -9.81 -8.49
N LEU A 176 -4.22 -8.92 -7.71
CA LEU A 176 -4.22 -8.99 -6.25
C LEU A 176 -4.90 -10.27 -5.76
N ARG A 177 -4.57 -10.74 -4.54
CA ARG A 177 -5.05 -12.01 -3.99
C ARG A 177 -6.56 -12.01 -3.78
N GLY A 178 -7.27 -12.93 -4.46
CA GLY A 178 -8.67 -13.26 -4.22
C GLY A 178 -9.67 -12.13 -4.51
N HIS A 179 -10.91 -12.30 -4.07
CA HIS A 179 -11.97 -11.30 -4.22
C HIS A 179 -11.66 -10.00 -3.49
N ILE A 180 -11.02 -10.04 -2.31
CA ILE A 180 -10.59 -8.83 -1.60
C ILE A 180 -9.61 -8.00 -2.41
N GLY A 181 -8.70 -8.65 -3.15
CA GLY A 181 -7.78 -7.97 -4.05
C GLY A 181 -8.51 -7.29 -5.20
N SER A 182 -9.49 -7.97 -5.82
CA SER A 182 -10.32 -7.41 -6.88
C SER A 182 -11.12 -6.19 -6.41
N GLU A 183 -11.70 -6.25 -5.20
CA GLU A 183 -12.43 -5.12 -4.62
C GLU A 183 -11.52 -3.94 -4.28
N LEU A 184 -10.33 -4.18 -3.74
CA LEU A 184 -9.33 -3.13 -3.53
C LEU A 184 -8.89 -2.52 -4.86
N GLN A 185 -8.71 -3.34 -5.90
CA GLN A 185 -8.36 -2.86 -7.24
C GLN A 185 -9.45 -1.96 -7.81
N ARG A 186 -10.72 -2.25 -7.54
CA ARG A 186 -11.86 -1.42 -7.93
C ARG A 186 -11.94 -0.11 -7.15
N LYS A 187 -11.82 -0.16 -5.82
CA LYS A 187 -12.10 0.98 -4.90
C LYS A 187 -10.89 1.87 -4.61
N ALA A 188 -9.68 1.32 -4.47
CA ALA A 188 -8.51 2.11 -4.08
C ALA A 188 -8.15 3.20 -5.11
N ALA A 189 -7.71 4.35 -4.61
CA ALA A 189 -7.22 5.44 -5.44
C ALA A 189 -5.87 5.11 -6.09
N GLY A 190 -5.02 4.38 -5.38
CA GLY A 190 -3.73 3.93 -5.87
C GLY A 190 -3.35 2.56 -5.31
N ILE A 191 -2.51 1.85 -6.06
CA ILE A 191 -1.97 0.55 -5.68
C ILE A 191 -0.50 0.51 -6.02
N LEU A 192 0.34 0.21 -5.03
CA LEU A 192 1.76 -0.07 -5.22
C LEU A 192 2.04 -1.54 -4.99
N SER A 193 2.83 -2.15 -5.87
CA SER A 193 3.45 -3.46 -5.62
C SER A 193 4.89 -3.30 -5.16
N ILE A 194 5.30 -4.19 -4.25
CA ILE A 194 6.67 -4.30 -3.79
C ILE A 194 7.16 -5.70 -4.13
N GLU A 195 8.19 -5.76 -4.96
CA GLU A 195 8.75 -7.01 -5.48
C GLU A 195 10.26 -7.04 -5.20
N LYS A 196 10.86 -8.23 -5.27
CA LYS A 196 12.32 -8.32 -5.34
C LYS A 196 12.79 -7.84 -6.71
N ASP A 197 13.89 -7.09 -6.71
CA ASP A 197 14.55 -6.70 -7.94
C ASP A 197 15.40 -7.85 -8.51
N ASP A 198 15.84 -7.71 -9.76
CA ASP A 198 16.82 -8.62 -10.38
C ASP A 198 18.11 -8.67 -9.54
N ASN A 199 18.51 -7.54 -8.95
CA ASN A 199 19.49 -7.51 -7.87
C ASN A 199 18.81 -7.89 -6.53
N PRO A 200 19.14 -9.07 -5.93
CA PRO A 200 18.47 -9.57 -4.72
C PRO A 200 18.67 -8.69 -3.48
N GLU A 201 19.64 -7.77 -3.49
CA GLU A 201 19.84 -6.80 -2.39
C GLU A 201 18.77 -5.72 -2.37
N TYR A 202 18.04 -5.52 -3.49
CA TYR A 202 17.06 -4.48 -3.64
C TYR A 202 15.64 -5.02 -3.72
N SER A 203 14.71 -4.16 -3.35
CA SER A 203 13.30 -4.30 -3.66
C SER A 203 12.89 -3.15 -4.56
N VAL A 204 11.97 -3.43 -5.47
CA VAL A 204 11.42 -2.45 -6.41
C VAL A 204 9.96 -2.19 -6.08
N VAL A 205 9.59 -0.92 -6.08
CA VAL A 205 8.21 -0.45 -5.91
C VAL A 205 7.68 -0.01 -7.27
N LYS A 206 6.53 -0.56 -7.65
CA LYS A 206 5.86 -0.27 -8.93
C LYS A 206 4.44 0.20 -8.65
N ALA A 207 3.97 1.23 -9.34
CA ALA A 207 2.56 1.56 -9.35
C ALA A 207 1.80 0.57 -10.25
N LEU A 208 0.74 -0.04 -9.71
CA LEU A 208 -0.19 -0.89 -10.47
C LEU A 208 -1.46 -0.13 -10.84
N LYS A 209 -1.82 0.87 -10.03
CA LYS A 209 -2.99 1.73 -10.26
C LYS A 209 -2.70 3.13 -9.75
N VAL A 210 -3.16 4.11 -10.53
CA VAL A 210 -3.24 5.52 -10.16
C VAL A 210 -4.58 6.03 -10.68
N ARG A 211 -5.41 6.63 -9.82
CA ARG A 211 -6.76 7.08 -10.21
C ARG A 211 -6.71 8.27 -11.17
N ASP A 212 -5.86 9.25 -10.86
CA ASP A 212 -5.78 10.53 -11.57
C ASP A 212 -4.50 10.64 -12.42
N GLY A 213 -4.12 9.55 -13.10
CA GLY A 213 -2.93 9.48 -13.93
C GLY A 213 -2.65 8.07 -14.44
N SER A 214 -1.53 7.91 -15.11
CA SER A 214 -1.05 6.60 -15.54
C SER A 214 -0.11 5.99 -14.50
N PRO A 215 -0.20 4.69 -14.20
CA PRO A 215 0.83 4.00 -13.43
C PRO A 215 2.24 4.17 -13.99
N LEU A 216 2.36 4.43 -15.29
CA LEU A 216 3.62 4.68 -15.98
C LEU A 216 4.23 6.06 -15.70
N ASP A 217 3.44 6.99 -15.16
CA ASP A 217 3.94 8.31 -14.74
C ASP A 217 4.66 8.23 -13.39
N VAL A 218 4.46 7.14 -12.65
CA VAL A 218 5.15 6.85 -11.41
C VAL A 218 6.41 6.05 -11.71
N PRO A 219 7.60 6.57 -11.40
CA PRO A 219 8.84 5.84 -11.62
C PRO A 219 8.90 4.58 -10.74
N MET A 220 9.63 3.58 -11.19
CA MET A 220 9.95 2.43 -10.35
C MET A 220 11.03 2.84 -9.35
N MET A 221 10.71 2.76 -8.06
CA MET A 221 11.59 3.16 -6.96
C MET A 221 12.32 1.94 -6.41
N LEU A 222 13.62 2.08 -6.17
CA LEU A 222 14.45 1.04 -5.56
C LEU A 222 14.72 1.37 -4.09
N PHE A 223 14.69 0.36 -3.24
CA PHE A 223 15.17 0.45 -1.87
C PHE A 223 15.88 -0.85 -1.44
N GLY A 224 16.82 -0.74 -0.54
CA GLY A 224 17.59 -1.88 -0.05
C GLY A 224 18.09 -1.65 1.36
N TRP A 225 18.58 -2.73 1.97
CA TRP A 225 19.16 -2.68 3.30
C TRP A 225 20.48 -1.89 3.30
N ASP A 226 20.62 -1.02 4.26
CA ASP A 226 21.86 -0.30 4.53
C ASP A 226 22.40 -0.73 5.90
N LYS A 227 23.67 -1.17 5.92
CA LYS A 227 24.28 -1.69 7.16
C LYS A 227 24.65 -0.58 8.13
N GLU A 228 25.03 0.59 7.63
CA GLU A 228 25.43 1.73 8.45
C GLU A 228 24.21 2.37 9.11
N GLU A 229 23.14 2.54 8.33
CA GLU A 229 21.87 3.07 8.84
C GLU A 229 21.04 2.03 9.63
N ASP A 230 21.39 0.73 9.57
CA ASP A 230 20.62 -0.39 10.14
C ASP A 230 19.14 -0.32 9.78
N MET A 231 18.83 0.07 8.53
CA MET A 231 17.48 0.16 7.97
C MET A 231 17.51 0.11 6.45
N HIS A 232 16.32 -0.09 5.83
CA HIS A 232 16.20 0.07 4.39
C HIS A 232 16.27 1.56 4.00
N VAL A 233 17.00 1.87 2.96
CA VAL A 233 17.15 3.23 2.42
C VAL A 233 16.75 3.25 0.94
N TYR A 234 16.37 4.43 0.48
CA TYR A 234 16.07 4.69 -0.92
C TYR A 234 17.34 4.56 -1.77
N ARG A 235 17.24 3.90 -2.91
CA ARG A 235 18.37 3.63 -3.82
C ARG A 235 18.17 4.26 -5.20
N GLY A 236 17.22 5.19 -5.33
CA GLY A 236 16.94 5.86 -6.59
C GLY A 236 15.83 5.20 -7.40
N GLU A 237 15.72 5.60 -8.65
CA GLU A 237 14.75 5.12 -9.63
C GLU A 237 15.43 4.18 -10.62
N LYS A 238 14.69 3.20 -11.17
CA LYS A 238 15.16 2.39 -12.31
C LYS A 238 15.25 3.25 -13.57
N SER A 239 16.15 2.83 -14.48
CA SER A 239 16.42 3.54 -15.73
C SER A 239 15.21 3.63 -16.68
N LYS A 240 15.29 4.47 -17.71
CA LYS A 240 14.26 4.57 -18.76
C LYS A 240 14.11 3.27 -19.56
N GLU A 241 15.19 2.53 -19.78
CA GLU A 241 15.18 1.22 -20.44
C GLU A 241 14.35 0.20 -19.67
N ASP A 242 14.46 0.19 -18.35
CA ASP A 242 13.60 -0.64 -17.48
C ASP A 242 12.12 -0.23 -17.57
N LYS A 243 11.84 1.06 -17.77
CA LYS A 243 10.46 1.55 -17.98
C LYS A 243 9.86 1.06 -19.29
N GLU A 244 10.64 1.02 -20.38
CA GLU A 244 10.20 0.50 -21.69
C GLU A 244 10.02 -1.02 -21.64
N LYS A 245 10.94 -1.75 -21.02
CA LYS A 245 10.81 -3.17 -20.76
C LYS A 245 9.52 -3.47 -19.97
N ARG A 246 9.23 -2.70 -18.92
CA ARG A 246 8.00 -2.85 -18.17
C ARG A 246 6.75 -2.67 -19.03
N LYS A 247 6.71 -1.65 -19.91
CA LYS A 247 5.57 -1.47 -20.84
C LYS A 247 5.36 -2.69 -21.71
N THR A 248 6.45 -3.26 -22.22
CA THR A 248 6.43 -4.46 -23.04
C THR A 248 5.93 -5.68 -22.24
N ASP A 249 6.41 -5.86 -21.02
CA ASP A 249 6.03 -6.98 -20.15
C ASP A 249 4.55 -6.86 -19.72
N GLU A 250 4.06 -5.66 -19.42
CA GLU A 250 2.65 -5.39 -19.15
C GLU A 250 1.77 -5.73 -20.36
N LEU A 251 2.17 -5.30 -21.56
CA LEU A 251 1.46 -5.61 -22.80
C LEU A 251 1.41 -7.13 -23.05
N ILE A 252 2.56 -7.82 -22.89
CA ILE A 252 2.62 -9.28 -23.00
C ILE A 252 1.70 -9.95 -21.97
N GLY A 253 1.63 -9.43 -20.74
CA GLY A 253 0.74 -9.92 -19.69
C GLY A 253 -0.73 -9.82 -20.08
N VAL A 254 -1.17 -8.67 -20.59
CA VAL A 254 -2.55 -8.43 -21.05
C VAL A 254 -2.88 -9.34 -22.26
N VAL A 255 -1.96 -9.47 -23.21
CA VAL A 255 -2.15 -10.38 -24.35
C VAL A 255 -2.32 -11.83 -23.89
N LYS A 256 -1.45 -12.32 -22.99
CA LYS A 256 -1.58 -13.67 -22.44
C LYS A 256 -2.91 -13.90 -21.73
N GLU A 257 -3.40 -12.93 -20.96
CA GLU A 257 -4.69 -13.03 -20.28
C GLU A 257 -5.85 -13.02 -21.28
N ALA A 258 -5.77 -12.22 -22.35
CA ALA A 258 -6.76 -12.21 -23.44
C ALA A 258 -6.91 -13.59 -24.10
N PHE A 259 -5.80 -14.31 -24.28
CA PHE A 259 -5.79 -15.65 -24.86
C PHE A 259 -6.06 -16.78 -23.87
N ARG A 260 -6.22 -16.49 -22.57
CA ARG A 260 -6.43 -17.54 -21.55
C ARG A 260 -7.71 -18.34 -21.74
N ASN A 261 -8.76 -17.68 -22.21
CA ASN A 261 -10.08 -18.28 -22.41
C ASN A 261 -10.43 -18.50 -23.88
N SER A 262 -9.52 -18.19 -24.80
CA SER A 262 -9.78 -18.29 -26.24
C SER A 262 -8.49 -18.59 -27.02
N PHE A 263 -8.48 -19.69 -27.79
CA PHE A 263 -7.32 -20.05 -28.60
C PHE A 263 -7.12 -19.17 -29.84
N LYS A 264 -8.12 -18.39 -30.20
CA LYS A 264 -8.09 -17.46 -31.34
C LYS A 264 -8.88 -16.21 -31.00
N LEU A 265 -8.27 -15.06 -31.25
CA LEU A 265 -8.92 -13.76 -31.23
C LEU A 265 -8.72 -13.10 -32.59
N THR A 266 -9.72 -12.41 -33.08
CA THR A 266 -9.56 -11.50 -34.22
C THR A 266 -8.72 -10.29 -33.79
N TYR A 267 -8.17 -9.58 -34.75
CA TYR A 267 -7.42 -8.35 -34.48
C TYR A 267 -8.29 -7.33 -33.72
N GLN A 268 -9.56 -7.21 -34.09
CA GLN A 268 -10.50 -6.27 -33.46
C GLN A 268 -10.77 -6.66 -32.00
N GLU A 269 -11.06 -7.92 -31.70
CA GLU A 269 -11.29 -8.42 -30.34
C GLU A 269 -10.05 -8.22 -29.46
N LEU A 270 -8.85 -8.47 -29.99
CA LEU A 270 -7.61 -8.22 -29.26
C LEU A 270 -7.41 -6.74 -28.97
N CYS A 271 -7.67 -5.87 -29.94
CA CYS A 271 -7.60 -4.42 -29.74
C CYS A 271 -8.58 -3.94 -28.68
N GLU A 272 -9.84 -4.42 -28.69
CA GLU A 272 -10.84 -4.08 -27.68
C GLU A 272 -10.43 -4.50 -26.27
N VAL A 273 -9.85 -5.70 -26.13
CA VAL A 273 -9.29 -6.15 -24.84
C VAL A 273 -8.13 -5.27 -24.39
N LEU A 274 -7.19 -4.97 -25.28
CA LEU A 274 -6.04 -4.11 -24.95
C LEU A 274 -6.48 -2.69 -24.57
N MET A 275 -7.40 -2.10 -25.31
CA MET A 275 -7.94 -0.76 -24.99
C MET A 275 -8.63 -0.73 -23.63
N ARG A 276 -9.42 -1.76 -23.31
CA ARG A 276 -10.12 -1.87 -22.03
C ARG A 276 -9.16 -2.08 -20.84
N GLU A 277 -8.21 -3.01 -20.96
CA GLU A 277 -7.33 -3.39 -19.85
C GLU A 277 -6.17 -2.39 -19.63
N MET A 278 -5.77 -1.67 -20.68
CA MET A 278 -4.71 -0.65 -20.59
C MET A 278 -5.24 0.78 -20.48
N GLU A 279 -6.57 0.96 -20.39
CA GLU A 279 -7.23 2.30 -20.34
C GLU A 279 -6.77 3.25 -21.47
N ILE A 280 -6.40 2.70 -22.62
CA ILE A 280 -6.02 3.49 -23.80
C ILE A 280 -7.31 3.97 -24.49
N LYS A 281 -7.42 5.29 -24.68
CA LYS A 281 -8.55 5.92 -25.39
C LYS A 281 -8.35 5.88 -26.89
#